data_76c69daac5518d857cf6c38ce1625824
#
_entry.id   76c69daac5518d857cf6c38ce1625824
#
_cell.length_a   1.000
_cell.length_b   1.000
_cell.length_c   1.000
_cell.angle_alpha   90.00
_cell.angle_beta   90.00
_cell.angle_gamma   90.00
#
_symmetry.space_group_name_H-M   'P 1'
#
loop_
_entity.id
_entity.type
_entity.pdbx_description
1 polymer ?
#
loop_
_entity_poly.entity_id
_entity_poly.type
_entity_poly.pdbx_seq_one_letter_code
_entity_poly.pdbx_strand_id
1 'polypeptide(L)'
;MKLRMTNDEWPMTPAQTGGRSSFFILHSSFASGFTLIEMILAIGVAAIVLVAINAVFFTALHLREVTTAVVDNATPLDQTVIFLRRDLQCLVTPTNGTSKILSGSFKAGTVNSPGIAEPVAVEMCTATGALNASTPWADIQRVTYELKNATDASGRRDLYRSVTRNLLATSATPDVQNQLMLSGVESVKFSGYDGSRWQETWDTSDANTVNTNLPLAVRVEIFMTGESKNVTDPIQLVVPIDAVARTNMVLSGS
;
A
#
# COMPACT_ATOMS: atom_id res chain seq x y z
N MET A 1 14.47 -28.71 43.90
CA MET A 1 14.69 -29.99 43.23
C MET A 1 16.10 -29.93 42.61
N LYS A 2 17.08 -30.59 43.30
CA LYS A 2 18.51 -30.59 42.95
C LYS A 2 18.78 -31.75 42.00
N LEU A 3 19.26 -31.47 40.81
CA LEU A 3 19.78 -32.48 39.91
C LEU A 3 21.30 -32.57 40.06
N ARG A 4 21.70 -33.76 40.39
CA ARG A 4 23.04 -34.22 40.73
C ARG A 4 23.72 -34.68 39.45
N MET A 5 24.86 -34.08 39.10
CA MET A 5 25.73 -34.55 38.00
C MET A 5 26.58 -35.71 38.53
N THR A 6 26.54 -36.82 37.84
CA THR A 6 27.41 -37.98 38.05
C THR A 6 28.57 -37.88 37.04
N ASN A 7 29.79 -37.92 37.61
CA ASN A 7 31.05 -38.11 36.87
C ASN A 7 31.12 -39.56 36.41
N ASP A 8 31.17 -39.77 35.12
CA ASP A 8 31.62 -41.07 34.60
C ASP A 8 33.06 -40.94 34.08
N GLU A 9 33.92 -41.61 34.79
CA GLU A 9 35.35 -41.78 34.49
C GLU A 9 35.54 -42.70 33.27
N TRP A 10 36.36 -42.23 32.31
CA TRP A 10 36.80 -43.05 31.16
C TRP A 10 38.10 -43.76 31.55
N PRO A 11 38.25 -45.08 31.24
CA PRO A 11 39.46 -45.80 31.55
C PRO A 11 40.58 -45.48 30.54
N MET A 12 41.74 -45.15 31.06
CA MET A 12 43.01 -45.03 30.36
C MET A 12 43.46 -46.40 29.89
N THR A 13 43.68 -46.57 28.57
CA THR A 13 44.40 -47.70 28.01
C THR A 13 45.83 -47.30 27.68
N PRO A 14 46.82 -48.21 27.89
CA PRO A 14 48.24 -47.84 27.88
C PRO A 14 48.83 -47.80 26.47
N ALA A 15 49.89 -47.05 26.39
CA ALA A 15 50.73 -46.78 25.24
C ALA A 15 51.21 -48.06 24.49
N GLN A 16 51.02 -48.07 23.18
CA GLN A 16 51.78 -48.93 22.31
C GLN A 16 52.88 -48.11 21.59
N THR A 17 54.09 -48.56 21.89
CA THR A 17 55.34 -48.14 21.28
C THR A 17 55.46 -48.57 19.83
N GLY A 18 55.99 -47.66 19.00
CA GLY A 18 56.90 -48.07 17.93
C GLY A 18 56.31 -48.32 16.56
N GLY A 19 56.26 -47.32 15.75
CA GLY A 19 56.17 -47.45 14.30
C GLY A 19 56.76 -46.18 13.67
N ARG A 20 58.07 -46.19 13.39
CA ARG A 20 58.71 -45.13 12.57
C ARG A 20 58.17 -45.26 11.16
N SER A 21 57.09 -44.56 10.87
CA SER A 21 56.67 -44.32 9.50
C SER A 21 57.60 -43.26 8.90
N SER A 22 58.52 -43.75 8.09
CA SER A 22 59.33 -42.88 7.20
C SER A 22 58.38 -42.22 6.21
N PHE A 23 57.95 -41.01 6.49
CA PHE A 23 57.27 -40.18 5.53
C PHE A 23 58.28 -39.82 4.43
N PHE A 24 58.25 -40.54 3.34
CA PHE A 24 58.93 -40.12 2.11
C PHE A 24 58.18 -38.88 1.59
N ILE A 25 58.67 -37.71 1.94
CA ILE A 25 58.30 -36.46 1.28
C ILE A 25 58.87 -36.55 -0.14
N LEU A 26 58.03 -37.00 -1.07
CA LEU A 26 58.30 -36.82 -2.48
C LEU A 26 58.36 -35.29 -2.73
N HIS A 27 59.58 -34.76 -2.67
CA HIS A 27 59.83 -33.44 -3.21
C HIS A 27 59.75 -33.58 -4.75
N SER A 28 58.52 -33.44 -5.28
CA SER A 28 58.34 -33.17 -6.69
C SER A 28 58.83 -31.75 -6.92
N SER A 29 60.10 -31.62 -7.28
CA SER A 29 60.66 -30.36 -7.76
C SER A 29 60.01 -30.05 -9.12
N PHE A 30 58.80 -29.52 -9.14
CA PHE A 30 58.29 -28.83 -10.30
C PHE A 30 58.89 -27.43 -10.35
N ALA A 31 60.22 -27.37 -10.58
CA ALA A 31 60.88 -26.16 -11.02
C ALA A 31 60.71 -26.04 -12.56
N SER A 32 59.48 -26.12 -13.05
CA SER A 32 59.20 -25.59 -14.40
C SER A 32 58.89 -24.12 -14.27
N GLY A 33 59.84 -23.28 -14.59
CA GLY A 33 59.62 -21.84 -14.69
C GLY A 33 58.51 -21.59 -15.70
N PHE A 34 57.54 -20.73 -15.34
CA PHE A 34 56.48 -20.31 -16.25
C PHE A 34 57.08 -19.73 -17.53
N THR A 35 56.63 -20.22 -18.67
CA THR A 35 57.02 -19.65 -19.95
C THR A 35 56.34 -18.32 -20.17
N LEU A 36 57.02 -17.38 -20.85
CA LEU A 36 56.48 -16.06 -21.14
C LEU A 36 55.13 -16.14 -21.89
N ILE A 37 55.01 -17.16 -22.77
CA ILE A 37 53.74 -17.41 -23.51
C ILE A 37 52.60 -17.84 -22.61
N GLU A 38 52.86 -18.65 -21.56
CA GLU A 38 51.87 -19.09 -20.61
C GLU A 38 51.33 -17.93 -19.77
N MET A 39 52.19 -16.99 -19.39
CA MET A 39 51.79 -15.74 -18.70
C MET A 39 50.91 -14.87 -19.59
N ILE A 40 51.25 -14.71 -20.87
CA ILE A 40 50.42 -13.92 -21.80
C ILE A 40 49.06 -14.59 -22.00
N LEU A 41 49.03 -15.88 -22.16
CA LEU A 41 47.78 -16.63 -22.32
C LEU A 41 46.89 -16.52 -21.07
N ALA A 42 47.51 -16.67 -19.88
CA ALA A 42 46.75 -16.55 -18.60
C ALA A 42 46.15 -15.15 -18.43
N ILE A 43 46.90 -14.08 -18.75
CA ILE A 43 46.38 -12.72 -18.71
C ILE A 43 45.26 -12.53 -19.73
N GLY A 44 45.38 -13.08 -20.93
CA GLY A 44 44.36 -13.02 -21.96
C GLY A 44 43.06 -13.67 -21.52
N VAL A 45 43.12 -14.91 -20.95
CA VAL A 45 41.97 -15.60 -20.42
C VAL A 45 41.36 -14.85 -19.23
N ALA A 46 42.19 -14.35 -18.32
CA ALA A 46 41.73 -13.56 -17.18
C ALA A 46 40.98 -12.29 -17.62
N ALA A 47 41.47 -11.60 -18.65
CA ALA A 47 40.84 -10.41 -19.21
C ALA A 47 39.43 -10.76 -19.80
N ILE A 48 39.32 -11.85 -20.56
CA ILE A 48 38.03 -12.30 -21.11
C ILE A 48 37.03 -12.63 -20.00
N VAL A 49 37.46 -13.36 -18.97
CA VAL A 49 36.62 -13.70 -17.82
C VAL A 49 36.16 -12.44 -17.09
N LEU A 50 37.06 -11.48 -16.90
CA LEU A 50 36.74 -10.22 -16.23
C LEU A 50 35.71 -9.40 -17.02
N VAL A 51 35.82 -9.36 -18.34
CA VAL A 51 34.83 -8.71 -19.21
C VAL A 51 33.47 -9.43 -19.11
N ALA A 52 33.45 -10.76 -19.13
CA ALA A 52 32.22 -11.53 -18.99
C ALA A 52 31.53 -11.29 -17.63
N ILE A 53 32.30 -11.27 -16.53
CA ILE A 53 31.77 -10.99 -15.19
C ILE A 53 31.19 -9.57 -15.13
N ASN A 54 31.91 -8.57 -15.67
CA ASN A 54 31.40 -7.21 -15.73
C ASN A 54 30.11 -7.10 -16.53
N ALA A 55 30.01 -7.76 -17.69
CA ALA A 55 28.79 -7.75 -18.50
C ALA A 55 27.60 -8.32 -17.74
N VAL A 56 27.76 -9.44 -17.04
CA VAL A 56 26.71 -10.03 -16.20
C VAL A 56 26.33 -9.11 -15.05
N PHE A 57 27.31 -8.51 -14.40
CA PHE A 57 27.08 -7.59 -13.28
C PHE A 57 26.27 -6.35 -13.70
N PHE A 58 26.66 -5.69 -14.80
CA PHE A 58 25.91 -4.55 -15.32
C PHE A 58 24.50 -4.93 -15.76
N THR A 59 24.31 -6.09 -16.37
CA THR A 59 22.98 -6.58 -16.74
C THR A 59 22.11 -6.83 -15.49
N ALA A 60 22.69 -7.40 -14.44
CA ALA A 60 21.98 -7.64 -13.18
C ALA A 60 21.58 -6.33 -12.47
N LEU A 61 22.47 -5.32 -12.48
CA LEU A 61 22.17 -4.00 -11.92
C LEU A 61 21.04 -3.31 -12.70
N HIS A 62 21.11 -3.33 -14.02
CA HIS A 62 20.09 -2.73 -14.85
C HIS A 62 18.71 -3.43 -14.68
N LEU A 63 18.70 -4.75 -14.61
CA LEU A 63 17.47 -5.51 -14.34
C LEU A 63 16.87 -5.15 -12.98
N ARG A 64 17.71 -5.02 -11.95
CA ARG A 64 17.28 -4.59 -10.62
C ARG A 64 16.65 -3.19 -10.65
N GLU A 65 17.29 -2.25 -11.34
CA GLU A 65 16.79 -0.87 -11.45
C GLU A 65 15.41 -0.83 -12.13
N VAL A 66 15.26 -1.51 -13.27
CA VAL A 66 13.97 -1.61 -13.98
C VAL A 66 12.91 -2.29 -13.12
N THR A 67 13.25 -3.39 -12.44
CA THR A 67 12.29 -4.11 -11.59
C THR A 67 11.86 -3.24 -10.41
N THR A 68 12.79 -2.55 -9.76
CA THR A 68 12.48 -1.64 -8.65
C THR A 68 11.56 -0.51 -9.11
N ALA A 69 11.83 0.10 -10.26
CA ALA A 69 10.99 1.16 -10.81
C ALA A 69 9.55 0.68 -11.10
N VAL A 70 9.39 -0.53 -11.61
CA VAL A 70 8.05 -1.12 -11.85
C VAL A 70 7.31 -1.36 -10.54
N VAL A 71 7.97 -1.91 -9.53
CA VAL A 71 7.37 -2.16 -8.21
C VAL A 71 7.03 -0.86 -7.50
N ASP A 72 7.93 0.13 -7.53
CA ASP A 72 7.71 1.43 -6.89
C ASP A 72 6.53 2.19 -7.51
N ASN A 73 6.27 2.01 -8.80
CA ASN A 73 5.13 2.61 -9.48
C ASN A 73 3.81 1.83 -9.25
N ALA A 74 3.85 0.52 -9.09
CA ALA A 74 2.66 -0.31 -8.89
C ALA A 74 2.16 -0.30 -7.44
N THR A 75 3.05 -0.23 -6.46
CA THR A 75 2.72 -0.28 -5.03
C THR A 75 1.74 0.82 -4.58
N PRO A 76 1.89 2.11 -4.97
CA PRO A 76 0.94 3.15 -4.57
C PRO A 76 -0.46 2.92 -5.13
N LEU A 77 -0.57 2.39 -6.34
CA LEU A 77 -1.86 2.08 -6.94
C LEU A 77 -2.58 0.96 -6.19
N ASP A 78 -1.89 -0.13 -5.89
CA ASP A 78 -2.45 -1.25 -5.12
C ASP A 78 -2.91 -0.80 -3.74
N GLN A 79 -2.10 -0.01 -3.05
CA GLN A 79 -2.47 0.59 -1.77
C GLN A 79 -3.71 1.48 -1.89
N THR A 80 -3.77 2.31 -2.92
CA THR A 80 -4.92 3.19 -3.17
C THR A 80 -6.21 2.38 -3.36
N VAL A 81 -6.15 1.32 -4.15
CA VAL A 81 -7.29 0.41 -4.37
C VAL A 81 -7.74 -0.28 -3.08
N ILE A 82 -6.79 -0.71 -2.24
CA ILE A 82 -7.08 -1.34 -0.94
C ILE A 82 -7.77 -0.33 -0.01
N PHE A 83 -7.28 0.91 0.10
CA PHE A 83 -7.89 1.94 0.92
C PHE A 83 -9.29 2.32 0.42
N LEU A 84 -9.46 2.55 -0.88
CA LEU A 84 -10.75 2.85 -1.49
C LEU A 84 -11.76 1.74 -1.22
N ARG A 85 -11.38 0.48 -1.43
CA ARG A 85 -12.24 -0.68 -1.16
C ARG A 85 -12.64 -0.74 0.31
N ARG A 86 -11.68 -0.59 1.22
CA ARG A 86 -11.93 -0.60 2.66
C ARG A 86 -12.87 0.53 3.09
N ASP A 87 -12.63 1.76 2.64
CA ASP A 87 -13.46 2.90 3.00
C ASP A 87 -14.88 2.73 2.47
N LEU A 88 -15.05 2.25 1.23
CA LEU A 88 -16.36 2.01 0.65
C LEU A 88 -17.11 0.84 1.31
N GLN A 89 -16.43 -0.24 1.67
CA GLN A 89 -17.05 -1.38 2.36
C GLN A 89 -17.46 -1.07 3.80
N CYS A 90 -16.81 -0.09 4.43
CA CYS A 90 -17.11 0.33 5.79
C CYS A 90 -17.97 1.60 5.85
N LEU A 91 -18.74 1.91 4.81
CA LEU A 91 -19.64 3.06 4.80
C LEU A 91 -20.67 2.94 5.93
N VAL A 92 -20.91 4.07 6.60
CA VAL A 92 -21.94 4.18 7.62
C VAL A 92 -23.24 4.60 6.96
N THR A 93 -24.32 3.85 7.23
CA THR A 93 -25.65 4.18 6.69
C THR A 93 -26.16 5.51 7.22
N PRO A 94 -26.76 6.35 6.36
CA PRO A 94 -27.46 7.54 6.80
C PRO A 94 -28.57 7.17 7.78
N THR A 95 -28.59 7.81 8.93
CA THR A 95 -29.70 7.66 9.89
C THR A 95 -30.67 8.81 9.71
N ASN A 96 -31.94 8.51 9.53
CA ASN A 96 -33.03 9.50 9.43
C ASN A 96 -33.33 10.18 10.78
N GLY A 97 -32.36 10.22 11.70
CA GLY A 97 -32.50 10.78 13.03
C GLY A 97 -32.11 12.26 13.12
N THR A 98 -32.51 12.88 14.25
CA THR A 98 -32.31 14.30 14.56
C THR A 98 -30.83 14.71 14.65
N SER A 99 -29.90 13.78 14.77
CA SER A 99 -28.45 14.02 14.87
C SER A 99 -27.78 13.96 13.52
N LYS A 100 -27.84 15.03 12.75
CA LYS A 100 -27.17 15.17 11.45
C LYS A 100 -25.64 15.05 11.52
N ILE A 101 -25.02 15.20 12.69
CA ILE A 101 -23.56 15.26 12.87
C ILE A 101 -22.92 13.87 12.77
N LEU A 102 -23.63 12.84 13.28
CA LEU A 102 -23.16 11.44 13.23
C LEU A 102 -23.93 10.59 12.22
N SER A 103 -24.82 11.20 11.46
CA SER A 103 -25.48 10.50 10.36
C SER A 103 -24.46 10.22 9.27
N GLY A 104 -24.31 8.96 8.88
CA GLY A 104 -23.50 8.60 7.74
C GLY A 104 -23.95 9.41 6.53
N SER A 105 -23.01 10.02 5.82
CA SER A 105 -23.28 10.69 4.56
C SER A 105 -22.39 10.09 3.48
N PHE A 106 -22.96 9.96 2.30
CA PHE A 106 -22.20 9.63 1.08
C PHE A 106 -22.60 10.63 0.01
N LYS A 107 -21.59 11.34 -0.49
CA LYS A 107 -21.75 12.32 -1.56
C LYS A 107 -20.70 12.06 -2.62
N ALA A 108 -21.12 11.90 -3.86
CA ALA A 108 -20.25 11.71 -5.01
C ALA A 108 -20.51 12.77 -6.07
N GLY A 109 -19.49 13.08 -6.85
CA GLY A 109 -19.45 14.16 -7.82
C GLY A 109 -18.60 15.33 -7.32
N THR A 110 -18.96 16.56 -7.70
CA THR A 110 -18.29 17.77 -7.20
C THR A 110 -18.90 18.19 -5.86
N VAL A 111 -18.20 17.92 -4.78
CA VAL A 111 -18.71 18.10 -3.40
C VAL A 111 -17.89 19.13 -2.65
N ASN A 112 -18.57 20.05 -1.94
CA ASN A 112 -17.92 20.94 -0.98
C ASN A 112 -17.91 20.27 0.40
N SER A 113 -16.72 20.02 0.94
CA SER A 113 -16.54 19.36 2.24
C SER A 113 -16.03 20.35 3.29
N PRO A 114 -16.58 20.33 4.53
CA PRO A 114 -16.13 21.23 5.60
C PRO A 114 -14.64 21.03 5.92
N GLY A 115 -13.90 22.13 5.96
CA GLY A 115 -12.47 22.15 6.26
C GLY A 115 -11.55 21.87 5.06
N ILE A 116 -12.11 21.71 3.87
CA ILE A 116 -11.36 21.54 2.61
C ILE A 116 -11.69 22.72 1.69
N ALA A 117 -10.64 23.39 1.18
CA ALA A 117 -10.78 24.62 0.42
C ALA A 117 -11.33 24.41 -0.99
N GLU A 118 -11.01 23.26 -1.60
CA GLU A 118 -11.42 22.93 -2.97
C GLU A 118 -12.49 21.82 -2.97
N PRO A 119 -13.32 21.76 -4.01
CA PRO A 119 -14.30 20.68 -4.14
C PRO A 119 -13.62 19.32 -4.23
N VAL A 120 -14.19 18.33 -3.54
CA VAL A 120 -13.71 16.94 -3.52
C VAL A 120 -14.52 16.07 -4.47
N ALA A 121 -13.94 14.97 -4.92
CA ALA A 121 -14.61 14.01 -5.81
C ALA A 121 -15.64 13.15 -5.07
N VAL A 122 -15.40 12.88 -3.79
CA VAL A 122 -16.31 12.13 -2.91
C VAL A 122 -16.10 12.54 -1.45
N GLU A 123 -17.20 12.61 -0.70
CA GLU A 123 -17.22 12.70 0.76
C GLU A 123 -18.04 11.54 1.31
N MET A 124 -17.48 10.84 2.30
CA MET A 124 -18.15 9.68 2.91
C MET A 124 -17.85 9.59 4.41
N CYS A 125 -18.78 9.04 5.16
CA CYS A 125 -18.56 8.64 6.54
C CYS A 125 -18.31 7.13 6.61
N THR A 126 -17.19 6.74 7.22
CA THR A 126 -16.74 5.35 7.29
C THR A 126 -16.45 4.94 8.73
N ALA A 127 -16.65 3.66 9.04
CA ALA A 127 -16.27 3.05 10.33
C ALA A 127 -14.88 2.43 10.26
N THR A 128 -13.93 3.09 9.61
CA THR A 128 -12.54 2.62 9.46
C THR A 128 -11.58 3.25 10.47
N GLY A 129 -12.08 4.04 11.40
CA GLY A 129 -11.29 4.67 12.44
C GLY A 129 -10.74 3.65 13.44
N ALA A 130 -9.54 3.92 13.97
CA ALA A 130 -8.97 3.13 15.05
C ALA A 130 -9.23 3.82 16.39
N LEU A 131 -9.88 3.10 17.32
CA LEU A 131 -10.05 3.55 18.71
C LEU A 131 -8.74 3.37 19.47
N ASN A 132 -8.30 4.42 20.12
CA ASN A 132 -7.17 4.37 21.05
C ASN A 132 -7.39 5.32 22.23
N ALA A 133 -6.50 5.30 23.21
CA ALA A 133 -6.64 6.12 24.42
C ALA A 133 -6.68 7.63 24.15
N SER A 134 -6.05 8.10 23.08
CA SER A 134 -6.03 9.53 22.69
C SER A 134 -7.19 9.92 21.78
N THR A 135 -7.85 8.95 21.13
CA THR A 135 -8.98 9.20 20.20
C THR A 135 -10.12 8.20 20.45
N PRO A 136 -10.77 8.24 21.63
CA PRO A 136 -11.81 7.26 21.98
C PRO A 136 -13.14 7.44 21.19
N TRP A 137 -13.26 8.50 20.40
CA TRP A 137 -14.44 8.84 19.60
C TRP A 137 -14.27 8.60 18.09
N ALA A 138 -13.20 7.96 17.66
CA ALA A 138 -12.75 7.98 16.27
C ALA A 138 -13.03 6.69 15.47
N ASP A 139 -14.02 5.88 15.85
CA ASP A 139 -14.45 4.74 15.04
C ASP A 139 -15.15 5.19 13.75
N ILE A 140 -15.99 6.22 13.83
CA ILE A 140 -16.59 6.87 12.67
C ILE A 140 -15.78 8.11 12.31
N GLN A 141 -15.36 8.18 11.05
CA GLN A 141 -14.59 9.29 10.52
C GLN A 141 -15.15 9.74 9.17
N ARG A 142 -14.97 11.02 8.85
CA ARG A 142 -15.23 11.53 7.51
C ARG A 142 -13.98 11.34 6.66
N VAL A 143 -14.17 10.76 5.50
CA VAL A 143 -13.11 10.55 4.50
C VAL A 143 -13.52 11.27 3.23
N THR A 144 -12.58 12.00 2.64
CA THR A 144 -12.74 12.62 1.33
C THR A 144 -11.59 12.24 0.43
N TYR A 145 -11.87 12.13 -0.86
CA TYR A 145 -10.85 11.97 -1.89
C TYR A 145 -10.86 13.21 -2.77
N GLU A 146 -9.70 13.85 -2.86
CA GLU A 146 -9.53 15.13 -3.55
C GLU A 146 -8.28 15.13 -4.43
N LEU A 147 -8.34 15.90 -5.52
CA LEU A 147 -7.17 16.11 -6.38
C LEU A 147 -6.57 17.46 -6.03
N LYS A 148 -5.28 17.44 -5.67
CA LYS A 148 -4.48 18.65 -5.42
C LYS A 148 -3.40 18.78 -6.48
N ASN A 149 -3.02 20.03 -6.79
CA ASN A 149 -1.86 20.25 -7.64
C ASN A 149 -0.61 19.72 -6.97
N ALA A 150 0.23 19.02 -7.74
CA ALA A 150 1.50 18.51 -7.24
C ALA A 150 2.40 19.68 -6.82
N THR A 151 3.20 19.47 -5.77
CA THR A 151 4.05 20.51 -5.18
C THR A 151 5.26 20.86 -6.08
N ASP A 152 5.54 20.00 -7.06
CA ASP A 152 6.74 20.07 -7.92
C ASP A 152 6.62 20.99 -9.14
N ALA A 153 5.63 21.87 -9.20
CA ALA A 153 5.35 22.78 -10.31
C ALA A 153 5.20 22.12 -11.69
N SER A 154 5.01 20.80 -11.74
CA SER A 154 4.86 20.02 -12.98
C SER A 154 3.50 20.21 -13.66
N GLY A 155 2.55 20.87 -13.00
CA GLY A 155 1.16 20.97 -13.45
C GLY A 155 0.38 19.65 -13.35
N ARG A 156 0.98 18.60 -12.78
CA ARG A 156 0.32 17.34 -12.46
C ARG A 156 -0.57 17.48 -11.23
N ARG A 157 -1.52 16.59 -11.10
CA ARG A 157 -2.36 16.50 -9.90
C ARG A 157 -2.11 15.19 -9.19
N ASP A 158 -2.25 15.22 -7.89
CA ASP A 158 -2.08 14.09 -7.01
C ASP A 158 -3.39 13.82 -6.27
N LEU A 159 -3.71 12.54 -6.11
CA LEU A 159 -4.88 12.10 -5.36
C LEU A 159 -4.54 12.02 -3.87
N TYR A 160 -5.27 12.77 -3.07
CA TYR A 160 -5.17 12.77 -1.62
C TYR A 160 -6.41 12.15 -0.99
N ARG A 161 -6.19 11.40 0.09
CA ARG A 161 -7.21 10.95 1.03
C ARG A 161 -7.13 11.83 2.27
N SER A 162 -8.19 12.56 2.56
CA SER A 162 -8.27 13.46 3.70
C SER A 162 -9.24 12.91 4.74
N VAL A 163 -8.79 12.85 5.99
CA VAL A 163 -9.53 12.20 7.09
C VAL A 163 -9.79 13.20 8.19
N THR A 164 -11.07 13.38 8.54
CA THR A 164 -11.51 14.12 9.72
C THR A 164 -12.03 13.14 10.76
N ARG A 165 -11.32 13.00 11.88
CA ARG A 165 -11.67 12.04 12.94
C ARG A 165 -12.65 12.62 13.95
N ASN A 166 -12.46 13.85 14.37
CA ASN A 166 -13.34 14.50 15.33
C ASN A 166 -14.50 15.20 14.62
N LEU A 167 -15.60 14.47 14.41
CA LEU A 167 -16.81 14.99 13.78
C LEU A 167 -17.64 15.90 14.72
N LEU A 168 -17.36 15.86 16.01
CA LEU A 168 -18.05 16.65 17.05
C LEU A 168 -17.28 17.91 17.45
N ALA A 169 -16.15 18.19 16.80
CA ALA A 169 -15.38 19.39 17.09
C ALA A 169 -16.24 20.64 16.86
N THR A 170 -16.29 21.49 17.88
CA THR A 170 -16.95 22.83 17.80
C THR A 170 -16.07 23.86 17.10
N SER A 171 -14.85 23.49 16.71
CA SER A 171 -13.91 24.34 15.98
C SER A 171 -14.39 24.59 14.55
N ALA A 172 -14.30 25.86 14.12
CA ALA A 172 -14.60 26.24 12.74
C ALA A 172 -13.66 25.57 11.70
N THR A 173 -12.47 25.16 12.16
CA THR A 173 -11.48 24.45 11.33
C THR A 173 -11.27 23.04 11.91
N PRO A 174 -11.88 21.99 11.33
CA PRO A 174 -11.64 20.63 11.76
C PRO A 174 -10.18 20.23 11.48
N ASP A 175 -9.62 19.37 12.36
CA ASP A 175 -8.31 18.75 12.13
C ASP A 175 -8.44 17.72 10.99
N VAL A 176 -7.85 18.03 9.84
CA VAL A 176 -7.88 17.20 8.65
C VAL A 176 -6.51 16.60 8.40
N GLN A 177 -6.42 15.28 8.42
CA GLN A 177 -5.19 14.55 8.12
C GLN A 177 -5.17 14.18 6.64
N ASN A 178 -4.18 14.71 5.91
CA ASN A 178 -4.02 14.46 4.48
C ASN A 178 -3.00 13.35 4.23
N GLN A 179 -3.35 12.39 3.40
CA GLN A 179 -2.48 11.30 2.97
C GLN A 179 -2.40 11.30 1.44
N LEU A 180 -1.20 11.40 0.89
CA LEU A 180 -0.96 11.18 -0.54
C LEU A 180 -1.22 9.71 -0.87
N MET A 181 -2.08 9.46 -1.83
CA MET A 181 -2.45 8.12 -2.27
C MET A 181 -1.78 7.76 -3.60
N LEU A 182 -1.90 8.64 -4.59
CA LEU A 182 -1.41 8.36 -5.94
C LEU A 182 -1.00 9.67 -6.61
N SER A 183 0.18 9.69 -7.21
CA SER A 183 0.67 10.85 -7.97
C SER A 183 0.36 10.72 -9.45
N GLY A 184 0.26 11.86 -10.13
CA GLY A 184 0.03 11.91 -11.57
C GLY A 184 -1.37 11.46 -11.99
N VAL A 185 -2.38 11.84 -11.24
CA VAL A 185 -3.79 11.57 -11.55
C VAL A 185 -4.37 12.74 -12.33
N GLU A 186 -4.95 12.48 -13.49
CA GLU A 186 -5.64 13.49 -14.29
C GLU A 186 -7.03 13.79 -13.73
N SER A 187 -7.80 12.73 -13.47
CA SER A 187 -9.14 12.87 -12.87
C SER A 187 -9.53 11.60 -12.11
N VAL A 188 -10.43 11.75 -11.16
CA VAL A 188 -11.08 10.65 -10.46
C VAL A 188 -12.59 10.88 -10.47
N LYS A 189 -13.35 9.82 -10.80
CA LYS A 189 -14.81 9.86 -10.84
C LYS A 189 -15.38 8.78 -9.92
N PHE A 190 -16.44 9.15 -9.22
CA PHE A 190 -17.22 8.24 -8.40
C PHE A 190 -18.64 8.19 -8.93
N SER A 191 -19.18 6.99 -9.15
CA SER A 191 -20.55 6.79 -9.60
C SER A 191 -21.25 5.77 -8.70
N GLY A 192 -22.47 6.07 -8.29
CA GLY A 192 -23.31 5.17 -7.49
C GLY A 192 -24.26 4.37 -8.36
N TYR A 193 -24.49 3.08 -8.04
CA TYR A 193 -25.46 2.24 -8.70
C TYR A 193 -26.78 2.20 -7.92
N ASP A 194 -27.89 2.56 -8.56
CA ASP A 194 -29.21 2.63 -7.94
C ASP A 194 -30.03 1.33 -8.07
N GLY A 195 -29.46 0.29 -8.69
CA GLY A 195 -30.13 -0.97 -9.01
C GLY A 195 -30.53 -1.09 -10.49
N SER A 196 -30.53 0.02 -11.23
CA SER A 196 -30.87 0.05 -12.65
C SER A 196 -29.79 0.74 -13.51
N ARG A 197 -29.20 1.81 -13.01
CA ARG A 197 -28.20 2.59 -13.73
C ARG A 197 -27.12 3.17 -12.81
N TRP A 198 -25.98 3.54 -13.40
CA TRP A 198 -24.93 4.29 -12.73
C TRP A 198 -25.24 5.80 -12.76
N GLN A 199 -25.09 6.46 -11.61
CA GLN A 199 -25.29 7.91 -11.45
C GLN A 199 -23.98 8.57 -11.04
N GLU A 200 -23.59 9.63 -11.73
CA GLU A 200 -22.33 10.35 -11.48
C GLU A 200 -22.43 11.28 -10.26
N THR A 201 -23.66 11.63 -9.84
CA THR A 201 -23.90 12.45 -8.67
C THR A 201 -24.77 11.68 -7.68
N TRP A 202 -24.36 11.72 -6.40
CA TRP A 202 -25.09 11.08 -5.32
C TRP A 202 -25.00 11.93 -4.07
N ASP A 203 -26.09 12.18 -3.37
CA ASP A 203 -26.10 12.91 -2.09
C ASP A 203 -27.16 12.34 -1.16
N THR A 204 -26.73 11.60 -0.13
CA THR A 204 -27.63 11.03 0.87
C THR A 204 -28.02 12.03 1.95
N SER A 205 -27.43 13.23 1.98
CA SER A 205 -27.72 14.27 3.00
C SER A 205 -28.86 15.21 2.61
N ASP A 206 -29.23 15.22 1.33
CA ASP A 206 -30.31 16.06 0.82
C ASP A 206 -31.63 15.29 0.80
N ALA A 207 -32.57 15.68 1.65
CA ALA A 207 -33.89 15.08 1.72
C ALA A 207 -34.75 15.30 0.45
N ASN A 208 -34.34 16.23 -0.42
CA ASN A 208 -35.04 16.52 -1.67
C ASN A 208 -34.51 15.68 -2.85
N THR A 209 -33.44 14.93 -2.65
CA THR A 209 -32.90 14.05 -3.70
C THR A 209 -33.58 12.68 -3.67
N VAL A 210 -33.63 12.03 -4.84
CA VAL A 210 -34.18 10.67 -5.00
C VAL A 210 -33.34 9.63 -4.27
N ASN A 211 -32.08 9.96 -3.95
CA ASN A 211 -31.07 9.03 -3.45
C ASN A 211 -30.73 9.28 -1.97
N THR A 212 -31.72 9.12 -1.09
CA THR A 212 -31.52 9.24 0.37
C THR A 212 -30.80 8.04 1.00
N ASN A 213 -30.73 6.92 0.29
CA ASN A 213 -30.03 5.71 0.71
C ASN A 213 -28.63 5.61 0.09
N LEU A 214 -27.79 4.75 0.65
CA LEU A 214 -26.52 4.41 0.03
C LEU A 214 -26.74 3.70 -1.31
N PRO A 215 -25.82 3.89 -2.28
CA PRO A 215 -25.85 3.13 -3.53
C PRO A 215 -25.62 1.62 -3.25
N LEU A 216 -26.14 0.75 -4.12
CA LEU A 216 -25.90 -0.69 -4.04
C LEU A 216 -24.46 -1.07 -4.39
N ALA A 217 -23.80 -0.26 -5.21
CA ALA A 217 -22.39 -0.38 -5.54
C ALA A 217 -21.83 1.00 -5.89
N VAL A 218 -20.52 1.19 -5.68
CA VAL A 218 -19.80 2.37 -6.11
C VAL A 218 -18.75 1.96 -7.13
N ARG A 219 -18.72 2.68 -8.25
CA ARG A 219 -17.68 2.58 -9.26
C ARG A 219 -16.75 3.78 -9.11
N VAL A 220 -15.46 3.48 -9.06
CA VAL A 220 -14.38 4.48 -9.04
C VAL A 220 -13.58 4.33 -10.31
N GLU A 221 -13.40 5.41 -11.04
CA GLU A 221 -12.62 5.48 -12.28
C GLU A 221 -11.48 6.46 -12.09
N ILE A 222 -10.24 5.98 -12.17
CA ILE A 222 -9.03 6.79 -12.01
C ILE A 222 -8.36 6.93 -13.37
N PHE A 223 -8.24 8.15 -13.83
CA PHE A 223 -7.54 8.49 -15.08
C PHE A 223 -6.14 8.98 -14.72
N MET A 224 -5.14 8.30 -15.23
CA MET A 224 -3.74 8.68 -15.01
C MET A 224 -3.28 9.66 -16.08
N THR A 225 -2.42 10.60 -15.70
CA THR A 225 -1.74 11.48 -16.65
C THR A 225 -0.76 10.65 -17.47
N GLY A 226 -1.07 10.40 -18.75
CA GLY A 226 -0.20 9.65 -19.65
C GLY A 226 0.79 10.56 -20.36
N GLU A 227 1.98 10.04 -20.69
CA GLU A 227 2.94 10.73 -21.56
C GLU A 227 2.47 10.79 -23.03
N SER A 228 1.52 9.95 -23.40
CA SER A 228 0.93 9.89 -24.74
C SER A 228 -0.49 10.46 -24.73
N LYS A 229 -0.82 11.28 -25.74
CA LYS A 229 -2.16 11.83 -25.96
C LYS A 229 -3.25 10.78 -26.27
N ASN A 230 -2.90 9.51 -26.27
CA ASN A 230 -3.88 8.44 -26.37
C ASN A 230 -4.55 8.29 -25.00
N VAL A 231 -5.87 8.39 -25.01
CA VAL A 231 -6.73 8.17 -23.83
C VAL A 231 -6.35 6.82 -23.22
N THR A 232 -5.69 6.87 -22.08
CA THR A 232 -5.41 5.66 -21.31
C THR A 232 -6.74 5.20 -20.72
N ASP A 233 -7.08 3.93 -20.89
CA ASP A 233 -8.27 3.37 -20.25
C ASP A 233 -8.22 3.62 -18.74
N PRO A 234 -9.34 4.05 -18.14
CA PRO A 234 -9.36 4.33 -16.71
C PRO A 234 -9.12 3.04 -15.90
N ILE A 235 -8.40 3.19 -14.80
CA ILE A 235 -8.33 2.13 -13.80
C ILE A 235 -9.68 2.10 -13.10
N GLN A 236 -10.42 1.01 -13.29
CA GLN A 236 -11.78 0.88 -12.79
C GLN A 236 -11.86 -0.06 -11.59
N LEU A 237 -12.48 0.42 -10.52
CA LEU A 237 -12.80 -0.36 -9.32
C LEU A 237 -14.31 -0.31 -9.09
N VAL A 238 -14.95 -1.47 -8.95
CA VAL A 238 -16.36 -1.57 -8.55
C VAL A 238 -16.42 -2.25 -7.19
N VAL A 239 -17.08 -1.58 -6.23
CA VAL A 239 -17.23 -2.08 -4.86
C VAL A 239 -18.71 -2.18 -4.53
N PRO A 240 -19.23 -3.37 -4.25
CA PRO A 240 -20.58 -3.52 -3.71
C PRO A 240 -20.65 -2.96 -2.29
N ILE A 241 -21.77 -2.36 -1.93
CA ILE A 241 -22.00 -1.74 -0.64
C ILE A 241 -22.99 -2.60 0.15
N ASP A 242 -22.48 -3.32 1.14
CA ASP A 242 -23.26 -4.20 2.02
C ASP A 242 -23.61 -3.51 3.36
N ALA A 243 -23.76 -2.19 3.33
CA ALA A 243 -24.08 -1.44 4.54
C ALA A 243 -25.50 -1.73 5.01
N VAL A 244 -25.62 -2.62 5.99
CA VAL A 244 -26.89 -2.89 6.65
C VAL A 244 -27.24 -1.73 7.59
N ALA A 245 -28.43 -1.16 7.43
CA ALA A 245 -28.94 -0.18 8.39
C ALA A 245 -28.96 -0.82 9.79
N ARG A 246 -28.13 -0.31 10.71
CA ARG A 246 -28.21 -0.70 12.11
C ARG A 246 -29.46 -0.05 12.71
N THR A 247 -30.60 -0.70 12.53
CA THR A 247 -31.79 -0.39 13.29
C THR A 247 -31.54 -0.82 14.74
N ASN A 248 -31.29 0.14 15.63
CA ASN A 248 -31.50 -0.10 17.05
C ASN A 248 -33.01 -0.38 17.22
N MET A 249 -33.39 -1.63 17.19
CA MET A 249 -34.68 -2.03 17.72
C MET A 249 -34.66 -1.68 19.23
N VAL A 250 -35.25 -0.56 19.58
CA VAL A 250 -35.72 -0.33 20.94
C VAL A 250 -36.80 -1.40 21.15
N LEU A 251 -36.44 -2.48 21.83
CA LEU A 251 -37.42 -3.39 22.39
C LEU A 251 -38.22 -2.57 23.40
N SER A 252 -39.35 -1.99 22.97
CA SER A 252 -40.36 -1.47 23.86
C SER A 252 -40.92 -2.69 24.59
N GLY A 253 -40.36 -2.95 25.79
CA GLY A 253 -40.91 -3.91 26.72
C GLY A 253 -42.32 -3.43 27.13
N SER A 254 -43.28 -4.24 26.81
CA SER A 254 -44.65 -4.19 27.37
C SER A 254 -44.64 -4.66 28.79
#